data_a92a5a3d59a2ce1ad29ae8988cc366ce
#
_entry.id   a92a5a3d59a2ce1ad29ae8988cc366ce
#
_cell.length_a   1.000
_cell.length_b   1.000
_cell.length_c   1.000
_cell.angle_alpha   90.00
_cell.angle_beta   90.00
_cell.angle_gamma   90.00
#
_symmetry.space_group_name_H-M   'P 1'
#
loop_
_entity.id
_entity.type
_entity.pdbx_description
1 polymer ?
#
loop_
_entity_poly.entity_id
_entity_poly.type
_entity_poly.pdbx_seq_one_letter_code
_entity_poly.pdbx_strand_id
1 'polypeptide(L)'
;SSLQSFSQSFFTFNTDTLQVDTLQVDTLLVEDPDTIVEFEFNVVAILPFYSLFIETESNSPTKRMLKMREIAVESLNGIRWAAERIRSAGYNVTVTILEEVPDSDGIFNWSEEDLIGADVVMGPMQQQTLSKSIKPIRRVGAEHILITRVNDNLLRGNEHIRSIIPSPSYFLDLIAERILSKHYMDNIIFLTSGGVEENMENQFHELFKLDSLGYNSFGSDSLAFNIVSGSKTSVGDLADKLYSYKRSVIVTLASKSSRSILSNLQMVVQSNDSAEVFVFAHSDLKELGFIDIQFLSRTRATLPEQGLVNWSDSTTLAAIGVYRKLYNSDPHKFALRSHDALLDAFQRNLVNYLTSPQSSNDTLFIETAWDLSSLPGVVATEFNWVQKYEFGGFVNSDWTLATFHQNSWCTTDTISDLPPFILLD
;
A
#
# COMPACT_ATOMS: atom_id res chain seq x y z
N SER A 1 3.87 46.78 -0.56
CA SER A 1 4.09 46.04 -1.79
C SER A 1 5.55 45.63 -1.89
N SER A 2 5.89 44.44 -1.46
CA SER A 2 7.17 43.81 -1.75
C SER A 2 6.91 42.32 -1.95
N LEU A 3 6.92 41.91 -3.21
CA LEU A 3 6.95 40.53 -3.65
C LEU A 3 8.36 39.99 -3.34
N GLN A 4 8.45 39.10 -2.37
CA GLN A 4 9.63 38.27 -2.19
C GLN A 4 9.56 37.10 -3.17
N SER A 5 10.49 37.09 -4.09
CA SER A 5 10.77 35.99 -5.01
C SER A 5 11.33 34.80 -4.22
N PHE A 6 10.62 33.69 -4.19
CA PHE A 6 11.18 32.40 -3.80
C PHE A 6 12.13 31.93 -4.90
N SER A 7 13.43 31.93 -4.61
CA SER A 7 14.43 31.30 -5.47
C SER A 7 14.29 29.79 -5.34
N GLN A 8 13.88 29.14 -6.43
CA GLN A 8 14.00 27.70 -6.60
C GLN A 8 15.49 27.35 -6.67
N SER A 9 15.98 26.64 -5.67
CA SER A 9 17.28 25.98 -5.75
C SER A 9 17.14 24.76 -6.66
N PHE A 10 17.59 24.92 -7.90
CA PHE A 10 17.79 23.80 -8.82
C PHE A 10 18.95 22.95 -8.31
N PHE A 11 18.69 21.69 -7.98
CA PHE A 11 19.74 20.69 -7.83
C PHE A 11 20.33 20.40 -9.20
N THR A 12 21.49 20.92 -9.48
CA THR A 12 22.33 20.47 -10.59
C THR A 12 22.92 19.13 -10.22
N PHE A 13 22.46 18.06 -10.84
CA PHE A 13 23.13 16.77 -10.79
C PHE A 13 24.40 16.84 -11.62
N ASN A 14 25.55 16.74 -10.97
CA ASN A 14 26.81 16.53 -11.65
C ASN A 14 26.78 15.12 -12.25
N THR A 15 27.02 15.01 -13.56
CA THR A 15 27.05 13.77 -14.34
C THR A 15 28.35 12.98 -14.17
N ASP A 16 29.11 13.24 -13.12
CA ASP A 16 30.24 12.39 -12.79
C ASP A 16 29.74 11.13 -12.08
N THR A 17 29.93 10.03 -12.78
CA THR A 17 29.87 8.62 -12.33
C THR A 17 29.39 8.44 -10.89
N LEU A 18 28.16 7.92 -10.73
CA LEU A 18 27.69 7.42 -9.44
C LEU A 18 28.68 6.37 -8.96
N GLN A 19 29.69 6.79 -8.22
CA GLN A 19 30.52 5.89 -7.45
C GLN A 19 29.60 5.21 -6.43
N VAL A 20 29.67 3.90 -6.41
CA VAL A 20 29.13 3.08 -5.34
C VAL A 20 29.74 3.61 -4.04
N ASP A 21 28.96 4.37 -3.26
CA ASP A 21 29.34 4.75 -1.91
C ASP A 21 29.30 3.48 -1.03
N THR A 22 30.40 2.76 -1.03
CA THR A 22 30.71 1.80 0.01
C THR A 22 31.06 2.61 1.25
N LEU A 23 30.04 3.04 2.01
CA LEU A 23 30.25 3.50 3.37
C LEU A 23 30.73 2.29 4.19
N GLN A 24 32.05 2.15 4.33
CA GLN A 24 32.62 1.33 5.39
C GLN A 24 32.24 1.97 6.72
N VAL A 25 31.26 1.38 7.38
CA VAL A 25 30.98 1.68 8.78
C VAL A 25 32.02 0.92 9.59
N ASP A 26 32.84 1.65 10.35
CA ASP A 26 33.72 1.06 11.39
C ASP A 26 32.84 0.17 12.28
N THR A 27 33.17 -1.11 12.23
CA THR A 27 32.55 -2.15 13.03
C THR A 27 32.84 -1.86 14.50
N LEU A 28 31.84 -1.44 15.25
CA LEU A 28 31.89 -1.53 16.69
C LEU A 28 31.99 -3.02 17.04
N LEU A 29 33.19 -3.44 17.39
CA LEU A 29 33.50 -4.76 17.87
C LEU A 29 32.67 -5.04 19.12
N VAL A 30 31.59 -5.81 18.95
CA VAL A 30 31.03 -6.59 20.06
C VAL A 30 31.98 -7.76 20.28
N GLU A 31 32.54 -7.83 21.47
CA GLU A 31 33.46 -8.87 21.86
C GLU A 31 32.79 -10.25 21.97
N ASP A 32 32.61 -10.91 20.82
CA ASP A 32 32.58 -12.37 20.74
C ASP A 32 32.95 -12.80 19.31
N PRO A 33 34.21 -13.31 19.08
CA PRO A 33 34.70 -13.48 17.71
C PRO A 33 34.15 -14.71 16.98
N ASP A 34 33.26 -15.50 17.55
CA ASP A 34 32.89 -16.80 16.98
C ASP A 34 31.49 -16.88 16.31
N THR A 35 30.77 -15.76 16.13
CA THR A 35 29.48 -15.77 15.52
C THR A 35 29.23 -14.60 14.54
N ILE A 36 30.11 -14.44 13.56
CA ILE A 36 29.79 -13.55 12.42
C ILE A 36 28.96 -14.36 11.43
N VAL A 37 27.67 -14.14 11.43
CA VAL A 37 26.81 -14.63 10.33
C VAL A 37 27.08 -13.73 9.13
N GLU A 38 27.83 -14.25 8.16
CA GLU A 38 28.05 -13.61 6.86
C GLU A 38 26.79 -13.72 6.00
N PHE A 39 25.69 -13.12 6.46
CA PHE A 39 24.50 -12.95 5.63
C PHE A 39 24.59 -11.60 4.94
N GLU A 40 24.84 -11.63 3.65
CA GLU A 40 24.79 -10.45 2.78
C GLU A 40 23.44 -10.40 2.07
N PHE A 41 22.81 -9.23 2.05
CA PHE A 41 21.55 -9.02 1.39
C PHE A 41 21.68 -8.00 0.26
N ASN A 42 21.54 -8.48 -0.98
CA ASN A 42 21.79 -7.70 -2.18
C ASN A 42 20.47 -7.32 -2.85
N VAL A 43 20.22 -6.03 -2.95
CA VAL A 43 18.99 -5.44 -3.50
C VAL A 43 19.30 -4.68 -4.77
N VAL A 44 18.56 -4.94 -5.83
CA VAL A 44 18.59 -4.14 -7.05
C VAL A 44 17.27 -3.40 -7.20
N ALA A 45 17.31 -2.06 -7.33
CA ALA A 45 16.14 -1.21 -7.55
C ALA A 45 16.13 -0.70 -8.98
N ILE A 46 15.13 -1.11 -9.79
CA ILE A 46 14.95 -0.65 -11.17
C ILE A 46 13.83 0.38 -11.18
N LEU A 47 14.17 1.67 -11.33
CA LEU A 47 13.24 2.77 -11.11
C LEU A 47 13.29 3.82 -12.22
N PRO A 48 12.14 4.47 -12.59
CA PRO A 48 12.07 5.40 -13.72
C PRO A 48 12.46 6.83 -13.31
N PHE A 49 13.75 7.11 -13.20
CA PHE A 49 14.23 8.45 -12.89
C PHE A 49 14.25 9.39 -14.09
N TYR A 50 14.21 8.83 -15.31
CA TYR A 50 14.38 9.59 -16.54
C TYR A 50 15.70 10.39 -16.55
N SER A 51 16.77 9.77 -16.03
CA SER A 51 18.09 10.40 -15.90
C SER A 51 18.73 10.78 -17.25
N LEU A 52 18.41 10.03 -18.30
CA LEU A 52 18.88 10.27 -19.67
C LEU A 52 18.00 11.28 -20.44
N PHE A 53 16.92 11.79 -19.83
CA PHE A 53 16.07 12.77 -20.47
C PHE A 53 16.76 14.14 -20.46
N ILE A 54 17.11 14.63 -21.65
CA ILE A 54 17.71 15.95 -21.83
C ILE A 54 16.58 16.96 -22.03
N GLU A 55 16.44 17.88 -21.07
CA GLU A 55 15.52 19.00 -21.16
C GLU A 55 16.10 20.08 -22.09
N THR A 56 15.34 20.46 -23.12
CA THR A 56 15.66 21.51 -24.04
C THR A 56 14.47 22.47 -24.16
N GLU A 57 14.66 23.67 -24.78
CA GLU A 57 13.55 24.61 -25.00
C GLU A 57 12.37 23.99 -25.77
N SER A 58 12.65 23.02 -26.64
CA SER A 58 11.64 22.30 -27.44
C SER A 58 11.19 20.97 -26.82
N ASN A 59 11.82 20.50 -25.74
CA ASN A 59 11.57 19.18 -25.12
C ASN A 59 11.48 19.30 -23.60
N SER A 60 10.27 19.61 -23.11
CA SER A 60 9.99 19.69 -21.68
C SER A 60 9.42 18.36 -21.14
N PRO A 61 9.71 18.00 -19.88
CA PRO A 61 9.18 16.78 -19.29
C PRO A 61 7.66 16.84 -19.20
N THR A 62 7.00 15.75 -19.58
CA THR A 62 5.54 15.66 -19.45
C THR A 62 5.14 15.54 -17.97
N LYS A 63 3.90 15.93 -17.65
CA LYS A 63 3.34 15.76 -16.30
C LYS A 63 3.44 14.30 -15.81
N ARG A 64 3.28 13.34 -16.72
CA ARG A 64 3.42 11.92 -16.41
C ARG A 64 4.85 11.56 -16.02
N MET A 65 5.85 12.02 -16.77
CA MET A 65 7.27 11.80 -16.45
C MET A 65 7.62 12.37 -15.08
N LEU A 66 7.21 13.62 -14.81
CA LEU A 66 7.46 14.27 -13.51
C LEU A 66 6.84 13.46 -12.36
N LYS A 67 5.60 13.01 -12.55
CA LYS A 67 4.92 12.19 -11.53
C LYS A 67 5.60 10.82 -11.32
N MET A 68 6.04 10.17 -12.39
CA MET A 68 6.77 8.89 -12.29
C MET A 68 8.13 9.08 -11.63
N ARG A 69 8.85 10.17 -11.94
CA ARG A 69 10.11 10.53 -11.28
C ARG A 69 9.91 10.77 -9.78
N GLU A 70 8.87 11.51 -9.41
CA GLU A 70 8.50 11.71 -7.99
C GLU A 70 8.28 10.37 -7.28
N ILE A 71 7.48 9.47 -7.86
CA ILE A 71 7.22 8.14 -7.31
C ILE A 71 8.52 7.32 -7.20
N ALA A 72 9.39 7.38 -8.19
CA ALA A 72 10.67 6.68 -8.19
C ALA A 72 11.59 7.16 -7.06
N VAL A 73 11.71 8.49 -6.87
CA VAL A 73 12.51 9.09 -5.79
C VAL A 73 11.96 8.70 -4.42
N GLU A 74 10.64 8.80 -4.22
CA GLU A 74 10.01 8.40 -2.97
C GLU A 74 10.20 6.91 -2.68
N SER A 75 10.07 6.05 -3.70
CA SER A 75 10.32 4.62 -3.54
C SER A 75 11.78 4.33 -3.19
N LEU A 76 12.73 5.01 -3.84
CA LEU A 76 14.15 4.88 -3.50
C LEU A 76 14.45 5.33 -2.08
N ASN A 77 13.84 6.44 -1.63
CA ASN A 77 13.98 6.89 -0.24
C ASN A 77 13.50 5.83 0.75
N GLY A 78 12.39 5.16 0.45
CA GLY A 78 11.89 4.03 1.24
C GLY A 78 12.86 2.85 1.27
N ILE A 79 13.39 2.45 0.11
CA ILE A 79 14.39 1.37 -0.01
C ILE A 79 15.64 1.70 0.81
N ARG A 80 16.18 2.91 0.67
CA ARG A 80 17.36 3.35 1.44
C ARG A 80 17.09 3.41 2.93
N TRP A 81 15.92 3.87 3.33
CA TRP A 81 15.50 3.88 4.73
C TRP A 81 15.44 2.48 5.33
N ALA A 82 14.85 1.50 4.62
CA ALA A 82 14.84 0.12 5.05
C ALA A 82 16.25 -0.45 5.17
N ALA A 83 17.09 -0.24 4.15
CA ALA A 83 18.49 -0.67 4.16
C ALA A 83 19.27 -0.09 5.35
N GLU A 84 19.05 1.18 5.69
CA GLU A 84 19.67 1.80 6.87
C GLU A 84 19.23 1.16 8.19
N ARG A 85 17.95 0.83 8.30
CA ARG A 85 17.42 0.12 9.48
C ARG A 85 17.97 -1.30 9.59
N ILE A 86 18.13 -2.02 8.47
CA ILE A 86 18.73 -3.35 8.44
C ILE A 86 20.22 -3.28 8.83
N ARG A 87 20.97 -2.29 8.32
CA ARG A 87 22.37 -2.07 8.72
C ARG A 87 22.50 -1.73 10.21
N SER A 88 21.59 -0.90 10.71
CA SER A 88 21.55 -0.55 12.14
C SER A 88 21.24 -1.75 13.04
N ALA A 89 20.63 -2.79 12.50
CA ALA A 89 20.42 -4.08 13.17
C ALA A 89 21.62 -5.06 13.02
N GLY A 90 22.72 -4.63 12.39
CA GLY A 90 23.97 -5.40 12.28
C GLY A 90 24.11 -6.27 11.03
N TYR A 91 23.25 -6.10 10.02
CA TYR A 91 23.31 -6.89 8.79
C TYR A 91 23.90 -6.11 7.61
N ASN A 92 24.61 -6.81 6.73
CA ASN A 92 25.16 -6.22 5.51
C ASN A 92 24.07 -6.13 4.42
N VAL A 93 23.86 -4.92 3.90
CA VAL A 93 22.89 -4.68 2.81
C VAL A 93 23.54 -3.83 1.73
N THR A 94 23.49 -4.33 0.50
CA THR A 94 23.91 -3.56 -0.69
C THR A 94 22.69 -3.17 -1.49
N VAL A 95 22.59 -1.91 -1.93
CA VAL A 95 21.51 -1.41 -2.79
C VAL A 95 22.10 -0.89 -4.08
N THR A 96 21.86 -1.58 -5.19
CA THR A 96 22.21 -1.15 -6.54
C THR A 96 21.00 -0.51 -7.21
N ILE A 97 21.22 0.64 -7.87
CA ILE A 97 20.14 1.43 -8.49
C ILE A 97 20.33 1.43 -9.99
N LEU A 98 19.30 1.02 -10.73
CA LEU A 98 19.28 0.96 -12.18
C LEU A 98 18.18 1.86 -12.75
N GLU A 99 18.48 2.54 -13.85
CA GLU A 99 17.49 3.35 -14.58
C GLU A 99 16.53 2.46 -15.36
N GLU A 100 15.24 2.63 -15.10
CA GLU A 100 14.20 1.86 -15.78
C GLU A 100 13.98 2.29 -17.22
N VAL A 101 14.18 3.58 -17.48
CA VAL A 101 13.85 4.20 -18.78
C VAL A 101 15.00 3.97 -19.77
N PRO A 102 14.73 3.38 -20.95
CA PRO A 102 15.75 3.20 -21.96
C PRO A 102 16.20 4.57 -22.52
N ASP A 103 17.35 4.58 -23.15
CA ASP A 103 17.86 5.74 -23.88
C ASP A 103 17.03 6.08 -25.14
N SER A 104 17.47 7.06 -25.93
CA SER A 104 16.80 7.48 -27.16
C SER A 104 16.69 6.37 -28.22
N ASP A 105 17.59 5.40 -28.17
CA ASP A 105 17.64 4.28 -29.10
C ASP A 105 16.83 3.06 -28.60
N GLY A 106 16.20 3.19 -27.43
CA GLY A 106 15.40 2.16 -26.79
C GLY A 106 16.22 1.08 -26.10
N ILE A 107 17.50 1.36 -25.83
CA ILE A 107 18.44 0.47 -25.14
C ILE A 107 18.43 0.76 -23.65
N PHE A 108 18.29 -0.27 -22.82
CA PHE A 108 18.44 -0.14 -21.38
C PHE A 108 19.93 -0.01 -21.02
N ASN A 109 20.24 0.79 -20.02
CA ASN A 109 21.60 0.94 -19.51
C ASN A 109 21.98 -0.17 -18.51
N TRP A 110 21.17 -1.21 -18.39
CA TRP A 110 21.42 -2.39 -17.56
C TRP A 110 21.16 -3.69 -18.35
N SER A 111 21.79 -4.76 -17.92
CA SER A 111 21.73 -6.10 -18.50
C SER A 111 21.43 -7.15 -17.44
N GLU A 112 21.37 -8.42 -17.83
CA GLU A 112 21.24 -9.54 -16.90
C GLU A 112 22.45 -9.65 -15.96
N GLU A 113 23.64 -9.20 -16.40
CA GLU A 113 24.88 -9.23 -15.60
C GLU A 113 24.78 -8.31 -14.37
N ASP A 114 24.08 -7.17 -14.48
CA ASP A 114 23.85 -6.24 -13.38
C ASP A 114 22.89 -6.78 -12.30
N LEU A 115 22.21 -7.89 -12.59
CA LEU A 115 21.29 -8.56 -11.67
C LEU A 115 21.92 -9.78 -10.98
N ILE A 116 23.11 -10.21 -11.40
CA ILE A 116 23.76 -11.39 -10.84
C ILE A 116 24.09 -11.15 -9.37
N GLY A 117 23.71 -12.10 -8.52
CA GLY A 117 23.93 -12.03 -7.08
C GLY A 117 22.90 -11.19 -6.32
N ALA A 118 21.87 -10.65 -7.00
CA ALA A 118 20.75 -10.01 -6.32
C ALA A 118 19.88 -11.06 -5.62
N ASP A 119 19.55 -10.84 -4.35
CA ASP A 119 18.54 -11.60 -3.63
C ASP A 119 17.14 -11.10 -3.98
N VAL A 120 17.01 -9.78 -4.15
CA VAL A 120 15.76 -9.11 -4.43
C VAL A 120 15.93 -8.06 -5.52
N VAL A 121 14.98 -8.03 -6.46
CA VAL A 121 14.83 -6.96 -7.45
C VAL A 121 13.51 -6.22 -7.22
N MET A 122 13.56 -4.93 -6.91
CA MET A 122 12.40 -4.07 -6.69
C MET A 122 12.11 -3.21 -7.93
N GLY A 123 10.88 -3.27 -8.43
CA GLY A 123 10.52 -2.68 -9.74
C GLY A 123 10.70 -3.69 -10.87
N PRO A 124 10.66 -3.27 -12.15
CA PRO A 124 10.36 -1.93 -12.63
C PRO A 124 8.89 -1.53 -12.44
N MET A 125 8.60 -0.24 -12.63
CA MET A 125 7.25 0.32 -12.44
C MET A 125 6.42 0.37 -13.72
N GLN A 126 7.05 0.39 -14.88
CA GLN A 126 6.38 0.52 -16.17
C GLN A 126 6.14 -0.85 -16.81
N GLN A 127 4.93 -1.06 -17.34
CA GLN A 127 4.50 -2.32 -17.94
C GLN A 127 5.45 -2.81 -19.07
N GLN A 128 5.99 -1.89 -19.86
CA GLN A 128 6.86 -2.25 -20.98
C GLN A 128 8.20 -2.81 -20.50
N THR A 129 8.81 -2.17 -19.52
CA THR A 129 10.07 -2.62 -18.91
C THR A 129 9.86 -3.90 -18.12
N LEU A 130 8.75 -3.98 -17.38
CA LEU A 130 8.40 -5.15 -16.60
C LEU A 130 8.34 -6.42 -17.47
N SER A 131 7.70 -6.35 -18.63
CA SER A 131 7.62 -7.52 -19.53
C SER A 131 8.98 -8.02 -20.03
N LYS A 132 9.99 -7.12 -20.08
CA LYS A 132 11.37 -7.47 -20.49
C LYS A 132 12.22 -7.95 -19.32
N SER A 133 11.97 -7.49 -18.10
CA SER A 133 12.77 -7.80 -16.90
C SER A 133 12.44 -9.15 -16.25
N ILE A 134 11.21 -9.66 -16.39
CA ILE A 134 10.75 -10.90 -15.73
C ILE A 134 11.69 -12.09 -16.00
N LYS A 135 12.06 -12.30 -17.28
CA LYS A 135 12.91 -13.44 -17.65
C LYS A 135 14.34 -13.33 -17.13
N PRO A 136 15.04 -12.18 -17.29
CA PRO A 136 16.36 -11.99 -16.70
C PRO A 136 16.35 -12.18 -15.19
N ILE A 137 15.43 -11.56 -14.46
CA ILE A 137 15.33 -11.67 -13.00
C ILE A 137 15.11 -13.13 -12.56
N ARG A 138 14.22 -13.84 -13.24
CA ARG A 138 13.99 -15.27 -12.98
C ARG A 138 15.24 -16.11 -13.17
N ARG A 139 16.07 -15.83 -14.20
CA ARG A 139 17.27 -16.60 -14.48
C ARG A 139 18.35 -16.44 -13.41
N VAL A 140 18.49 -15.25 -12.86
CA VAL A 140 19.43 -15.01 -11.78
C VAL A 140 18.93 -15.54 -10.42
N GLY A 141 17.66 -15.96 -10.35
CA GLY A 141 17.07 -16.56 -9.15
C GLY A 141 16.62 -15.55 -8.10
N ALA A 142 16.64 -14.25 -8.40
CA ALA A 142 16.22 -13.20 -7.48
C ALA A 142 14.70 -13.19 -7.26
N GLU A 143 14.27 -12.84 -6.07
CA GLU A 143 12.88 -12.50 -5.80
C GLU A 143 12.51 -11.17 -6.49
N HIS A 144 11.39 -11.13 -7.19
CA HIS A 144 10.96 -9.97 -7.96
C HIS A 144 9.79 -9.26 -7.28
N ILE A 145 10.03 -8.12 -6.66
CA ILE A 145 9.02 -7.33 -5.94
C ILE A 145 8.47 -6.22 -6.82
N LEU A 146 7.18 -6.28 -7.11
CA LEU A 146 6.47 -5.28 -7.90
C LEU A 146 5.85 -4.22 -6.97
N ILE A 147 6.40 -3.01 -7.02
CA ILE A 147 5.99 -1.88 -6.16
C ILE A 147 4.84 -1.04 -6.76
N THR A 148 4.39 -1.39 -7.94
CA THR A 148 3.20 -0.81 -8.60
C THR A 148 2.20 -1.90 -8.93
N ARG A 149 0.95 -1.49 -9.11
CA ARG A 149 -0.11 -2.43 -9.49
C ARG A 149 0.16 -3.01 -10.87
N VAL A 150 0.06 -4.31 -10.99
CA VAL A 150 0.25 -5.05 -12.23
C VAL A 150 -1.01 -5.82 -12.62
N ASN A 151 -1.04 -6.25 -13.88
CA ASN A 151 -2.07 -7.17 -14.34
C ASN A 151 -1.80 -8.56 -13.74
N ASP A 152 -2.81 -9.16 -13.15
CA ASP A 152 -2.73 -10.49 -12.51
C ASP A 152 -2.20 -11.58 -13.45
N ASN A 153 -2.40 -11.44 -14.77
CA ASN A 153 -1.86 -12.38 -15.75
C ASN A 153 -0.33 -12.49 -15.72
N LEU A 154 0.38 -11.45 -15.26
CA LEU A 154 1.84 -11.47 -15.09
C LEU A 154 2.29 -12.43 -13.98
N LEU A 155 1.42 -12.74 -13.04
CA LEU A 155 1.73 -13.65 -11.94
C LEU A 155 1.69 -15.11 -12.37
N ARG A 156 1.00 -15.46 -13.48
CA ARG A 156 0.87 -16.84 -13.95
C ARG A 156 2.22 -17.42 -14.36
N GLY A 157 2.59 -18.56 -13.77
CA GLY A 157 3.85 -19.26 -14.04
C GLY A 157 5.11 -18.49 -13.61
N ASN A 158 5.00 -17.51 -12.73
CA ASN A 158 6.10 -16.68 -12.26
C ASN A 158 6.13 -16.64 -10.71
N GLU A 159 6.47 -17.75 -10.08
CA GLU A 159 6.48 -17.92 -8.62
C GLU A 159 7.43 -16.97 -7.88
N HIS A 160 8.47 -16.47 -8.57
CA HIS A 160 9.43 -15.52 -8.03
C HIS A 160 8.88 -14.09 -7.91
N ILE A 161 7.69 -13.81 -8.46
CA ILE A 161 7.07 -12.48 -8.44
C ILE A 161 6.20 -12.30 -7.20
N ARG A 162 6.37 -11.16 -6.54
CA ARG A 162 5.50 -10.67 -5.46
C ARG A 162 4.98 -9.28 -5.76
N SER A 163 3.65 -9.13 -5.81
CA SER A 163 2.99 -7.83 -5.99
C SER A 163 2.58 -7.28 -4.63
N ILE A 164 3.16 -6.15 -4.22
CA ILE A 164 2.86 -5.53 -2.92
C ILE A 164 1.51 -4.80 -2.92
N ILE A 165 0.95 -4.52 -4.09
CA ILE A 165 -0.33 -3.83 -4.20
C ILE A 165 -1.46 -4.87 -4.26
N PRO A 166 -2.30 -4.95 -3.22
CA PRO A 166 -3.36 -5.95 -3.17
C PRO A 166 -4.45 -5.70 -4.22
N SER A 167 -5.12 -6.78 -4.62
CA SER A 167 -6.28 -6.69 -5.50
C SER A 167 -7.45 -6.01 -4.78
N PRO A 168 -8.24 -5.16 -5.47
CA PRO A 168 -9.45 -4.58 -4.90
C PRO A 168 -10.46 -5.61 -4.37
N SER A 169 -10.49 -6.82 -4.92
CA SER A 169 -11.38 -7.88 -4.44
C SER A 169 -11.23 -8.15 -2.93
N TYR A 170 -10.00 -8.11 -2.40
CA TYR A 170 -9.76 -8.37 -0.97
C TYR A 170 -10.37 -7.30 -0.05
N PHE A 171 -10.40 -6.02 -0.45
CA PHE A 171 -11.06 -5.03 0.39
C PHE A 171 -12.58 -5.09 0.31
N LEU A 172 -13.15 -5.58 -0.81
CA LEU A 172 -14.59 -5.81 -0.92
C LEU A 172 -15.05 -6.88 0.08
N ASP A 173 -14.30 -7.98 0.20
CA ASP A 173 -14.53 -9.02 1.19
C ASP A 173 -14.49 -8.43 2.61
N LEU A 174 -13.46 -7.62 2.91
CA LEU A 174 -13.27 -7.00 4.21
C LEU A 174 -14.40 -6.02 4.59
N ILE A 175 -14.87 -5.21 3.63
CA ILE A 175 -16.03 -4.32 3.84
C ILE A 175 -17.30 -5.17 4.07
N ALA A 176 -17.53 -6.20 3.26
CA ALA A 176 -18.69 -7.06 3.38
C ALA A 176 -18.71 -7.76 4.75
N GLU A 177 -17.61 -8.36 5.17
CA GLU A 177 -17.44 -9.01 6.47
C GLU A 177 -17.71 -8.04 7.63
N ARG A 178 -17.17 -6.80 7.54
CA ARG A 178 -17.40 -5.78 8.57
C ARG A 178 -18.87 -5.39 8.68
N ILE A 179 -19.56 -5.21 7.56
CA ILE A 179 -20.99 -4.88 7.53
C ILE A 179 -21.80 -6.03 8.10
N LEU A 180 -21.54 -7.27 7.68
CA LEU A 180 -22.25 -8.44 8.16
C LEU A 180 -22.03 -8.68 9.66
N SER A 181 -20.83 -8.44 10.17
CA SER A 181 -20.53 -8.67 11.59
C SER A 181 -21.04 -7.58 12.52
N LYS A 182 -21.09 -6.31 12.09
CA LYS A 182 -21.37 -5.17 12.97
C LYS A 182 -22.66 -4.40 12.63
N HIS A 183 -23.18 -4.57 11.40
CA HIS A 183 -24.28 -3.78 10.86
C HIS A 183 -25.43 -4.60 10.30
N TYR A 184 -25.52 -5.89 10.62
CA TYR A 184 -26.55 -6.79 10.06
C TYR A 184 -28.00 -6.39 10.39
N MET A 185 -28.21 -5.60 11.45
CA MET A 185 -29.52 -5.07 11.84
C MET A 185 -29.80 -3.67 11.27
N ASP A 186 -28.80 -3.02 10.67
CA ASP A 186 -28.92 -1.67 10.18
C ASP A 186 -29.60 -1.60 8.79
N ASN A 187 -29.99 -0.41 8.37
CA ASN A 187 -30.50 -0.17 7.02
C ASN A 187 -29.32 0.00 6.06
N ILE A 188 -29.03 -1.02 5.26
CA ILE A 188 -27.87 -1.02 4.36
C ILE A 188 -28.28 -0.48 2.98
N ILE A 189 -27.62 0.58 2.55
CA ILE A 189 -27.83 1.22 1.25
C ILE A 189 -26.54 1.11 0.44
N PHE A 190 -26.59 0.35 -0.66
CA PHE A 190 -25.50 0.31 -1.63
C PHE A 190 -25.72 1.36 -2.71
N LEU A 191 -24.98 2.46 -2.63
CA LEU A 191 -25.04 3.58 -3.55
C LEU A 191 -24.07 3.35 -4.71
N THR A 192 -24.61 2.91 -5.85
CA THR A 192 -23.82 2.59 -7.03
C THR A 192 -23.56 3.82 -7.88
N SER A 193 -22.37 3.89 -8.47
CA SER A 193 -21.96 4.95 -9.40
C SER A 193 -22.05 4.51 -10.85
N GLY A 194 -21.85 3.23 -11.13
CA GLY A 194 -21.73 2.70 -12.49
C GLY A 194 -20.44 3.15 -13.19
N GLY A 195 -20.37 3.02 -14.49
CA GLY A 195 -19.22 3.46 -15.27
C GLY A 195 -17.95 2.66 -14.96
N VAL A 196 -16.86 3.33 -14.55
CA VAL A 196 -15.58 2.66 -14.28
C VAL A 196 -15.61 1.79 -13.04
N GLU A 197 -16.48 2.07 -12.10
CA GLU A 197 -16.66 1.33 -10.85
C GLU A 197 -17.60 0.12 -10.98
N GLU A 198 -18.36 0.02 -12.06
CA GLU A 198 -19.43 -0.98 -12.24
C GLU A 198 -18.98 -2.43 -12.02
N ASN A 199 -17.80 -2.77 -12.51
CA ASN A 199 -17.27 -4.12 -12.33
C ASN A 199 -17.01 -4.45 -10.85
N MET A 200 -16.47 -3.52 -10.10
CA MET A 200 -16.20 -3.66 -8.66
C MET A 200 -17.51 -3.65 -7.86
N GLU A 201 -18.47 -2.82 -8.25
CA GLU A 201 -19.81 -2.78 -7.67
C GLU A 201 -20.57 -4.10 -7.86
N ASN A 202 -20.46 -4.71 -9.04
CA ASN A 202 -21.04 -6.01 -9.31
C ASN A 202 -20.39 -7.12 -8.48
N GLN A 203 -19.06 -7.10 -8.34
CA GLN A 203 -18.35 -8.04 -7.47
C GLN A 203 -18.83 -7.93 -6.01
N PHE A 204 -18.92 -6.72 -5.48
CA PHE A 204 -19.42 -6.49 -4.12
C PHE A 204 -20.87 -6.98 -3.95
N HIS A 205 -21.73 -6.72 -4.92
CA HIS A 205 -23.09 -7.20 -4.89
C HIS A 205 -23.22 -8.73 -4.87
N GLU A 206 -22.36 -9.43 -5.63
CA GLU A 206 -22.36 -10.90 -5.62
C GLU A 206 -21.88 -11.46 -4.28
N LEU A 207 -20.87 -10.86 -3.63
CA LEU A 207 -20.44 -11.25 -2.29
C LEU A 207 -21.60 -11.18 -1.27
N PHE A 208 -22.33 -10.06 -1.30
CA PHE A 208 -23.47 -9.86 -0.41
C PHE A 208 -24.62 -10.86 -0.63
N LYS A 209 -24.85 -11.30 -1.87
CA LYS A 209 -25.84 -12.34 -2.20
C LYS A 209 -25.43 -13.70 -1.65
N LEU A 210 -24.17 -14.07 -1.77
CA LEU A 210 -23.66 -15.37 -1.33
C LEU A 210 -23.73 -15.48 0.20
N ASP A 211 -23.33 -14.44 0.92
CA ASP A 211 -23.38 -14.44 2.38
C ASP A 211 -24.79 -14.36 2.94
N SER A 212 -25.71 -13.64 2.27
CA SER A 212 -27.12 -13.63 2.68
C SER A 212 -27.79 -15.00 2.60
N LEU A 213 -27.31 -15.89 1.72
CA LEU A 213 -27.77 -17.30 1.66
C LEU A 213 -27.22 -18.13 2.82
N GLY A 214 -26.03 -17.81 3.35
CA GLY A 214 -25.44 -18.48 4.54
C GLY A 214 -26.11 -18.06 5.85
N TYR A 215 -26.45 -16.78 6.00
CA TYR A 215 -27.14 -16.24 7.18
C TYR A 215 -28.63 -16.59 7.26
N ASN A 216 -29.29 -16.90 6.14
CA ASN A 216 -30.67 -17.41 6.12
C ASN A 216 -30.85 -18.73 6.86
N SER A 217 -29.78 -19.44 7.25
CA SER A 217 -29.82 -20.59 8.14
C SER A 217 -30.20 -20.28 9.60
N PHE A 218 -30.19 -19.00 9.99
CA PHE A 218 -30.60 -18.57 11.34
C PHE A 218 -32.03 -18.01 11.44
N GLY A 219 -32.83 -18.09 10.38
CA GLY A 219 -34.29 -17.91 10.46
C GLY A 219 -34.77 -16.49 10.77
N SER A 220 -34.01 -15.45 10.54
CA SER A 220 -34.45 -14.07 10.71
C SER A 220 -34.45 -13.30 9.40
N ASP A 221 -35.41 -12.38 9.31
CA ASP A 221 -35.73 -11.54 8.19
C ASP A 221 -34.54 -11.09 7.36
N SER A 222 -34.67 -11.20 6.05
CA SER A 222 -33.68 -10.81 5.05
C SER A 222 -33.01 -9.50 5.38
N LEU A 223 -31.68 -9.49 5.35
CA LEU A 223 -30.86 -8.27 5.39
C LEU A 223 -31.52 -7.20 4.50
N ALA A 224 -31.90 -6.06 5.06
CA ALA A 224 -32.49 -4.97 4.30
C ALA A 224 -31.40 -4.27 3.48
N PHE A 225 -31.07 -4.86 2.33
CA PHE A 225 -30.05 -4.37 1.41
C PHE A 225 -30.70 -3.65 0.23
N ASN A 226 -30.58 -2.32 0.20
CA ASN A 226 -31.17 -1.48 -0.82
C ASN A 226 -30.11 -1.02 -1.82
N ILE A 227 -30.23 -1.39 -3.08
CA ILE A 227 -29.39 -0.87 -4.17
C ILE A 227 -29.99 0.42 -4.70
N VAL A 228 -29.20 1.47 -4.71
CA VAL A 228 -29.60 2.82 -5.16
C VAL A 228 -28.60 3.31 -6.20
N SER A 229 -29.11 3.63 -7.40
CA SER A 229 -28.26 4.24 -8.44
C SER A 229 -28.00 5.71 -8.14
N GLY A 230 -26.79 6.06 -7.74
CA GLY A 230 -26.41 7.43 -7.40
C GLY A 230 -26.50 8.42 -8.57
N SER A 231 -26.36 7.92 -9.81
CA SER A 231 -26.49 8.76 -11.01
C SER A 231 -27.95 9.07 -11.40
N LYS A 232 -28.91 8.28 -10.89
CA LYS A 232 -30.33 8.39 -11.22
C LYS A 232 -31.20 8.88 -10.06
N THR A 233 -30.64 8.92 -8.85
CA THR A 233 -31.40 9.24 -7.63
C THR A 233 -31.10 10.68 -7.22
N SER A 234 -32.16 11.45 -6.97
CA SER A 234 -32.02 12.82 -6.47
C SER A 234 -31.54 12.84 -5.01
N VAL A 235 -31.05 13.99 -4.56
CA VAL A 235 -30.67 14.20 -3.16
C VAL A 235 -31.86 13.96 -2.22
N GLY A 236 -33.07 14.41 -2.61
CA GLY A 236 -34.30 14.18 -1.84
C GLY A 236 -34.65 12.69 -1.72
N ASP A 237 -34.67 11.98 -2.86
CA ASP A 237 -34.98 10.54 -2.88
C ASP A 237 -34.00 9.70 -2.09
N LEU A 238 -32.72 10.12 -2.02
CA LEU A 238 -31.72 9.46 -1.20
C LEU A 238 -31.94 9.79 0.29
N ALA A 239 -32.29 11.02 0.62
CA ALA A 239 -32.60 11.45 1.99
C ALA A 239 -33.80 10.67 2.56
N ASP A 240 -34.85 10.44 1.75
CA ASP A 240 -36.05 9.68 2.14
C ASP A 240 -35.76 8.20 2.49
N LYS A 241 -34.58 7.69 2.10
CA LYS A 241 -34.14 6.33 2.45
C LYS A 241 -33.41 6.25 3.79
N LEU A 242 -33.06 7.40 4.37
CA LEU A 242 -32.42 7.47 5.70
C LEU A 242 -33.50 7.52 6.77
N TYR A 243 -33.50 6.55 7.65
CA TYR A 243 -34.48 6.49 8.76
C TYR A 243 -33.95 7.21 9.99
N SER A 244 -34.81 8.00 10.65
CA SER A 244 -34.45 8.65 11.93
C SER A 244 -34.47 7.67 13.12
N TYR A 245 -35.15 6.53 12.98
CA TYR A 245 -35.32 5.53 14.04
C TYR A 245 -34.38 4.31 13.88
N LYS A 246 -33.58 4.27 12.84
CA LYS A 246 -32.66 3.15 12.54
C LYS A 246 -31.40 3.67 11.92
N ARG A 247 -30.27 3.13 12.35
CA ARG A 247 -28.97 3.44 11.72
C ARG A 247 -28.99 3.06 10.24
N SER A 248 -28.38 3.90 9.43
CA SER A 248 -28.19 3.66 8.01
C SER A 248 -26.71 3.48 7.71
N VAL A 249 -26.38 2.44 6.97
CA VAL A 249 -25.03 2.18 6.47
C VAL A 249 -25.03 2.39 4.98
N ILE A 250 -24.30 3.38 4.51
CA ILE A 250 -24.14 3.64 3.08
C ILE A 250 -22.81 3.07 2.62
N VAL A 251 -22.86 2.17 1.65
CA VAL A 251 -21.69 1.66 0.96
C VAL A 251 -21.60 2.30 -0.39
N THR A 252 -20.46 2.90 -0.74
CA THR A 252 -20.24 3.44 -2.08
C THR A 252 -18.81 3.18 -2.53
N LEU A 253 -18.65 2.64 -3.72
CA LEU A 253 -17.36 2.41 -4.36
C LEU A 253 -17.00 3.55 -5.33
N ALA A 254 -17.75 4.67 -5.26
CA ALA A 254 -17.52 5.85 -6.08
C ALA A 254 -16.10 6.41 -5.85
N SER A 255 -15.35 6.50 -6.95
CA SER A 255 -13.98 7.03 -6.98
C SER A 255 -13.95 8.51 -7.37
N LYS A 256 -12.75 9.03 -7.65
CA LYS A 256 -12.55 10.38 -8.20
C LYS A 256 -13.34 10.64 -9.49
N SER A 257 -13.73 9.61 -10.22
CA SER A 257 -14.53 9.69 -11.46
C SER A 257 -15.97 10.06 -11.17
N SER A 258 -16.48 9.73 -9.99
CA SER A 258 -17.90 9.84 -9.61
C SER A 258 -18.17 10.94 -8.56
N ARG A 259 -17.48 12.08 -8.69
CA ARG A 259 -17.52 13.22 -7.74
C ARG A 259 -18.91 13.71 -7.39
N SER A 260 -19.81 13.76 -8.37
CA SER A 260 -21.18 14.26 -8.16
C SER A 260 -21.95 13.39 -7.17
N ILE A 261 -21.75 12.07 -7.20
CA ILE A 261 -22.39 11.13 -6.28
C ILE A 261 -21.92 11.37 -4.86
N LEU A 262 -20.60 11.54 -4.67
CA LEU A 262 -20.01 11.81 -3.36
C LEU A 262 -20.43 13.19 -2.82
N SER A 263 -20.54 14.21 -3.68
CA SER A 263 -21.07 15.52 -3.31
C SER A 263 -22.54 15.45 -2.89
N ASN A 264 -23.38 14.70 -3.64
CA ASN A 264 -24.78 14.49 -3.31
C ASN A 264 -24.93 13.75 -1.98
N LEU A 265 -24.14 12.70 -1.77
CA LEU A 265 -24.11 11.96 -0.51
C LEU A 265 -23.77 12.88 0.68
N GLN A 266 -22.76 13.74 0.53
CA GLN A 266 -22.41 14.71 1.56
C GLN A 266 -23.60 15.67 1.86
N MET A 267 -24.26 16.20 0.83
CA MET A 267 -25.42 17.08 1.01
C MET A 267 -26.56 16.36 1.73
N VAL A 268 -26.86 15.11 1.38
CA VAL A 268 -27.90 14.31 2.04
C VAL A 268 -27.63 14.13 3.51
N VAL A 269 -26.40 13.77 3.87
CA VAL A 269 -26.01 13.57 5.26
C VAL A 269 -26.05 14.90 6.05
N GLN A 270 -25.57 15.98 5.45
CA GLN A 270 -25.57 17.29 6.09
C GLN A 270 -26.97 17.87 6.30
N SER A 271 -27.93 17.57 5.41
CA SER A 271 -29.31 18.05 5.52
C SER A 271 -30.20 17.19 6.43
N ASN A 272 -29.74 16.04 6.89
CA ASN A 272 -30.53 15.11 7.70
C ASN A 272 -29.88 14.86 9.08
N ASP A 273 -30.04 15.83 9.97
CA ASP A 273 -29.38 15.84 11.30
C ASP A 273 -29.86 14.72 12.24
N SER A 274 -31.08 14.21 12.04
CA SER A 274 -31.67 13.18 12.90
C SER A 274 -31.24 11.76 12.56
N ALA A 275 -30.66 11.54 11.36
CA ALA A 275 -30.24 10.19 10.94
C ALA A 275 -28.81 9.88 11.39
N GLU A 276 -28.63 8.72 12.03
CA GLU A 276 -27.31 8.15 12.27
C GLU A 276 -26.85 7.40 11.00
N VAL A 277 -25.78 7.89 10.39
CA VAL A 277 -25.28 7.39 9.10
C VAL A 277 -23.82 6.97 9.22
N PHE A 278 -23.51 5.76 8.77
CA PHE A 278 -22.15 5.26 8.58
C PHE A 278 -21.86 5.16 7.08
N VAL A 279 -20.63 5.49 6.69
CA VAL A 279 -20.23 5.45 5.28
C VAL A 279 -19.01 4.56 5.12
N PHE A 280 -19.16 3.50 4.32
CA PHE A 280 -18.05 2.73 3.77
C PHE A 280 -17.82 3.19 2.34
N ALA A 281 -16.60 3.65 2.03
CA ALA A 281 -16.32 4.26 0.73
C ALA A 281 -14.98 3.79 0.15
N HIS A 282 -14.77 4.10 -1.12
CA HIS A 282 -13.48 3.90 -1.80
C HIS A 282 -12.39 4.79 -1.19
N SER A 283 -11.15 4.33 -1.16
CA SER A 283 -9.98 5.05 -0.60
C SER A 283 -9.76 6.44 -1.20
N ASP A 284 -10.23 6.69 -2.41
CA ASP A 284 -10.16 8.00 -3.06
C ASP A 284 -10.89 9.11 -2.27
N LEU A 285 -11.87 8.75 -1.43
CA LEU A 285 -12.66 9.73 -0.68
C LEU A 285 -11.78 10.70 0.12
N LYS A 286 -10.71 10.21 0.74
CA LYS A 286 -9.80 11.05 1.55
C LYS A 286 -8.96 12.04 0.73
N GLU A 287 -8.80 11.80 -0.57
CA GLU A 287 -8.01 12.67 -1.47
C GLU A 287 -8.87 13.75 -2.15
N LEU A 288 -10.18 13.77 -1.89
CA LEU A 288 -11.11 14.73 -2.48
C LEU A 288 -11.23 15.96 -1.62
N GLY A 289 -10.59 17.05 -2.03
CA GLY A 289 -10.53 18.30 -1.27
C GLY A 289 -11.87 19.02 -1.05
N PHE A 290 -12.99 18.56 -1.66
CA PHE A 290 -14.33 19.10 -1.42
C PHE A 290 -15.11 18.32 -0.35
N ILE A 291 -14.60 17.20 0.10
CA ILE A 291 -15.22 16.42 1.18
C ILE A 291 -14.91 17.09 2.53
N ASP A 292 -15.96 17.42 3.27
CA ASP A 292 -15.88 18.11 4.55
C ASP A 292 -15.44 17.15 5.66
N ILE A 293 -14.55 17.63 6.51
CA ILE A 293 -14.13 16.93 7.74
C ILE A 293 -15.32 16.60 8.64
N GLN A 294 -16.32 17.50 8.71
CA GLN A 294 -17.54 17.26 9.48
C GLN A 294 -18.34 16.08 8.93
N PHE A 295 -18.42 15.95 7.59
CA PHE A 295 -19.04 14.79 6.96
C PHE A 295 -18.29 13.50 7.33
N LEU A 296 -16.96 13.49 7.20
CA LEU A 296 -16.14 12.31 7.54
C LEU A 296 -16.31 11.90 9.01
N SER A 297 -16.28 12.87 9.90
CA SER A 297 -16.42 12.66 11.35
C SER A 297 -17.81 12.16 11.73
N ARG A 298 -18.86 12.80 11.19
CA ARG A 298 -20.25 12.46 11.48
C ARG A 298 -20.64 11.07 11.00
N THR A 299 -20.15 10.69 9.81
CA THR A 299 -20.44 9.39 9.21
C THR A 299 -19.48 8.29 9.65
N ARG A 300 -18.47 8.61 10.46
CA ARG A 300 -17.38 7.69 10.76
C ARG A 300 -16.91 7.00 9.49
N ALA A 301 -16.63 7.82 8.46
CA ALA A 301 -16.26 7.33 7.15
C ALA A 301 -15.15 6.28 7.25
N THR A 302 -15.38 5.11 6.69
CA THR A 302 -14.47 3.97 6.74
C THR A 302 -14.01 3.62 5.33
N LEU A 303 -12.70 3.50 5.15
CA LEU A 303 -12.05 3.30 3.85
C LEU A 303 -11.09 2.12 3.92
N PRO A 304 -10.92 1.37 2.82
CA PRO A 304 -9.82 0.43 2.69
C PRO A 304 -8.51 1.18 2.44
N GLU A 305 -7.48 0.87 3.21
CA GLU A 305 -6.13 1.41 3.08
C GLU A 305 -5.07 0.32 2.93
N GLN A 306 -4.08 0.60 2.11
CA GLN A 306 -2.91 -0.26 1.94
C GLN A 306 -1.79 0.23 2.88
N GLY A 307 -1.90 -0.16 4.13
CA GLY A 307 -1.00 0.30 5.17
C GLY A 307 -1.42 1.62 5.80
N LEU A 308 -1.51 1.61 7.08
CA LEU A 308 -1.86 2.75 7.92
C LEU A 308 -0.81 2.91 9.02
N VAL A 309 -0.18 4.08 9.04
CA VAL A 309 0.81 4.40 10.07
C VAL A 309 0.11 4.53 11.43
N ASN A 310 0.54 3.74 12.41
CA ASN A 310 0.09 3.90 13.78
C ASN A 310 0.91 5.01 14.48
N TRP A 311 0.42 6.22 14.44
CA TRP A 311 1.08 7.40 15.04
C TRP A 311 1.13 7.39 16.57
N SER A 312 0.47 6.45 17.25
CA SER A 312 0.54 6.29 18.70
C SER A 312 1.57 5.25 19.15
N ASP A 313 2.10 4.46 18.23
CA ASP A 313 3.11 3.44 18.53
C ASP A 313 4.53 4.03 18.56
N SER A 314 5.24 3.79 19.66
CA SER A 314 6.58 4.32 19.88
C SER A 314 7.64 3.75 18.93
N THR A 315 7.50 2.50 18.50
CA THR A 315 8.43 1.84 17.57
C THR A 315 8.25 2.40 16.16
N THR A 316 7.02 2.60 15.75
CA THR A 316 6.66 3.29 14.50
C THR A 316 7.20 4.72 14.47
N LEU A 317 7.02 5.48 15.56
CA LEU A 317 7.53 6.85 15.66
C LEU A 317 9.07 6.90 15.64
N ALA A 318 9.74 5.95 16.29
CA ALA A 318 11.20 5.84 16.24
C ALA A 318 11.68 5.56 14.80
N ALA A 319 11.05 4.63 14.11
CA ALA A 319 11.36 4.32 12.71
C ALA A 319 11.17 5.52 11.78
N ILE A 320 10.04 6.24 11.89
CA ILE A 320 9.78 7.47 11.14
C ILE A 320 10.78 8.57 11.50
N GLY A 321 11.24 8.60 12.77
CA GLY A 321 12.30 9.50 13.23
C GLY A 321 13.61 9.33 12.46
N VAL A 322 13.96 8.10 12.07
CA VAL A 322 15.12 7.82 11.20
C VAL A 322 14.89 8.43 9.81
N TYR A 323 13.71 8.21 9.20
CA TYR A 323 13.37 8.79 7.91
C TYR A 323 13.45 10.32 7.92
N ARG A 324 12.87 10.97 8.95
CA ARG A 324 12.92 12.42 9.12
C ARG A 324 14.35 12.96 9.24
N LYS A 325 15.26 12.23 9.89
CA LYS A 325 16.68 12.61 9.97
C LYS A 325 17.39 12.52 8.61
N LEU A 326 17.02 11.54 7.78
CA LEU A 326 17.62 11.33 6.45
C LEU A 326 17.11 12.35 5.43
N TYR A 327 15.81 12.66 5.45
CA TYR A 327 15.15 13.39 4.36
C TYR A 327 14.49 14.70 4.77
N ASN A 328 14.48 15.04 6.08
CA ASN A 328 13.84 16.24 6.64
C ASN A 328 12.36 16.40 6.25
N SER A 329 11.65 15.29 6.08
CA SER A 329 10.23 15.22 5.71
C SER A 329 9.58 13.97 6.29
N ASP A 330 8.26 13.91 6.28
CA ASP A 330 7.52 12.68 6.57
C ASP A 330 7.54 11.74 5.35
N PRO A 331 7.57 10.41 5.57
CA PRO A 331 7.56 9.46 4.48
C PRO A 331 6.23 9.51 3.71
N HIS A 332 6.31 9.63 2.41
CA HIS A 332 5.16 9.49 1.52
C HIS A 332 4.74 8.02 1.40
N LYS A 333 3.50 7.77 0.97
CA LYS A 333 2.98 6.40 0.80
C LYS A 333 3.85 5.46 -0.04
N PHE A 334 4.59 5.98 -1.03
CA PHE A 334 5.50 5.18 -1.85
C PHE A 334 6.79 4.84 -1.09
N ALA A 335 7.28 5.75 -0.25
CA ALA A 335 8.40 5.48 0.63
C ALA A 335 8.03 4.42 1.69
N LEU A 336 6.87 4.56 2.34
CA LEU A 336 6.37 3.58 3.30
C LEU A 336 6.25 2.18 2.69
N ARG A 337 5.59 2.06 1.55
CA ARG A 337 5.39 0.75 0.88
C ARG A 337 6.69 0.09 0.47
N SER A 338 7.61 0.86 -0.12
CA SER A 338 8.90 0.32 -0.56
C SER A 338 9.79 -0.05 0.62
N HIS A 339 9.74 0.71 1.71
CA HIS A 339 10.41 0.41 2.96
C HIS A 339 9.90 -0.90 3.56
N ASP A 340 8.58 -1.01 3.75
CA ASP A 340 7.98 -2.18 4.38
C ASP A 340 8.17 -3.44 3.51
N ALA A 341 8.04 -3.31 2.18
CA ALA A 341 8.28 -4.40 1.25
C ALA A 341 9.72 -4.93 1.29
N LEU A 342 10.70 -4.03 1.44
CA LEU A 342 12.10 -4.45 1.55
C LEU A 342 12.38 -5.13 2.90
N LEU A 343 11.80 -4.64 3.99
CA LEU A 343 11.93 -5.29 5.30
C LEU A 343 11.30 -6.69 5.32
N ASP A 344 10.10 -6.84 4.75
CA ASP A 344 9.44 -8.14 4.62
C ASP A 344 10.28 -9.11 3.77
N ALA A 345 10.84 -8.65 2.65
CA ALA A 345 11.73 -9.46 1.83
C ALA A 345 13.01 -9.85 2.56
N PHE A 346 13.62 -8.92 3.29
CA PHE A 346 14.79 -9.18 4.11
C PHE A 346 14.51 -10.28 5.15
N GLN A 347 13.41 -10.15 5.90
CA GLN A 347 13.04 -11.14 6.91
C GLN A 347 12.82 -12.53 6.30
N ARG A 348 12.14 -12.61 5.16
CA ARG A 348 11.94 -13.90 4.46
C ARG A 348 13.24 -14.50 3.97
N ASN A 349 14.13 -13.71 3.38
CA ASN A 349 15.43 -14.18 2.90
C ASN A 349 16.32 -14.63 4.06
N LEU A 350 16.32 -13.90 5.17
CA LEU A 350 17.05 -14.28 6.38
C LEU A 350 16.54 -15.61 6.95
N VAL A 351 15.22 -15.77 7.08
CA VAL A 351 14.63 -17.04 7.53
C VAL A 351 15.00 -18.19 6.60
N ASN A 352 14.92 -17.98 5.29
CA ASN A 352 15.31 -19.00 4.30
C ASN A 352 16.79 -19.36 4.42
N TYR A 353 17.67 -18.39 4.62
CA TYR A 353 19.09 -18.61 4.84
C TYR A 353 19.32 -19.46 6.09
N LEU A 354 18.72 -19.11 7.22
CA LEU A 354 18.86 -19.80 8.51
C LEU A 354 18.28 -21.22 8.50
N THR A 355 17.25 -21.47 7.69
CA THR A 355 16.60 -22.78 7.59
C THR A 355 17.16 -23.65 6.46
N SER A 356 18.10 -23.15 5.69
CA SER A 356 18.69 -23.90 4.56
C SER A 356 19.58 -25.05 5.07
N PRO A 357 19.59 -26.21 4.39
CA PRO A 357 20.44 -27.36 4.79
C PRO A 357 21.94 -27.07 4.80
N GLN A 358 22.39 -26.01 4.10
CA GLN A 358 23.80 -25.62 4.05
C GLN A 358 24.26 -24.96 5.33
N SER A 359 23.37 -24.32 6.10
CA SER A 359 23.66 -23.79 7.43
C SER A 359 23.69 -24.87 8.52
N SER A 360 23.16 -26.08 8.23
CA SER A 360 23.01 -27.16 9.20
C SER A 360 24.26 -28.00 9.45
N ASN A 361 25.38 -27.74 8.77
CA ASN A 361 26.66 -28.43 9.06
C ASN A 361 27.33 -27.96 10.35
N ASP A 362 26.93 -26.83 10.89
CA ASP A 362 27.27 -26.38 12.23
C ASP A 362 26.08 -26.57 13.17
N THR A 363 26.03 -27.74 13.80
CA THR A 363 25.00 -28.09 14.81
C THR A 363 24.95 -27.15 16.02
N LEU A 364 25.85 -26.21 16.14
CA LEU A 364 25.87 -25.15 17.15
C LEU A 364 24.95 -23.94 16.83
N PHE A 365 24.53 -23.79 15.58
CA PHE A 365 23.72 -22.63 15.16
C PHE A 365 22.21 -22.71 15.47
N ILE A 366 21.70 -23.91 15.77
CA ILE A 366 20.24 -24.10 15.96
C ILE A 366 19.79 -23.79 17.39
N GLU A 367 20.71 -23.75 18.38
CA GLU A 367 20.39 -23.52 19.79
C GLU A 367 20.43 -22.06 20.26
N THR A 368 21.07 -21.15 19.54
CA THR A 368 20.85 -19.72 19.77
C THR A 368 19.58 -19.31 19.04
N ALA A 369 18.47 -19.28 19.78
CA ALA A 369 17.21 -18.71 19.30
C ALA A 369 17.52 -17.29 18.79
N TRP A 370 17.59 -17.14 17.46
CA TRP A 370 17.73 -15.83 16.84
C TRP A 370 16.59 -14.98 17.35
N ASP A 371 16.92 -13.93 18.05
CA ASP A 371 15.92 -12.98 18.52
C ASP A 371 15.41 -12.16 17.33
N LEU A 372 14.51 -12.77 16.55
CA LEU A 372 13.85 -12.11 15.44
C LEU A 372 13.07 -10.87 15.91
N SER A 373 12.83 -10.73 17.22
CA SER A 373 12.16 -9.54 17.77
C SER A 373 13.05 -8.29 17.71
N SER A 374 14.38 -8.47 17.58
CA SER A 374 15.33 -7.37 17.39
C SER A 374 15.35 -6.83 15.95
N LEU A 375 14.76 -7.55 14.99
CA LEU A 375 14.71 -7.12 13.60
C LEU A 375 13.81 -5.88 13.41
N PRO A 376 14.18 -5.00 12.48
CA PRO A 376 13.35 -3.84 12.19
C PRO A 376 11.99 -4.28 11.62
N GLY A 377 10.91 -3.94 12.31
CA GLY A 377 9.53 -4.21 11.88
C GLY A 377 9.05 -3.25 10.81
N VAL A 378 8.00 -3.64 10.08
CA VAL A 378 7.25 -2.77 9.16
C VAL A 378 6.62 -1.60 9.91
N VAL A 379 6.29 -0.52 9.20
CA VAL A 379 5.78 0.73 9.78
C VAL A 379 4.31 0.96 9.49
N ALA A 380 3.86 0.56 8.31
CA ALA A 380 2.51 0.87 7.85
C ALA A 380 1.81 -0.31 7.17
N THR A 381 2.56 -1.15 6.44
CA THR A 381 1.99 -2.20 5.60
C THR A 381 2.40 -3.57 6.12
N GLU A 382 1.43 -4.36 6.52
CA GLU A 382 1.63 -5.78 6.75
C GLU A 382 1.52 -6.55 5.43
N PHE A 383 2.13 -7.74 5.37
CA PHE A 383 2.11 -8.55 4.16
C PHE A 383 1.52 -9.92 4.46
N ASN A 384 0.37 -10.18 3.85
CA ASN A 384 -0.24 -11.50 3.82
C ASN A 384 -0.19 -12.01 2.37
N TRP A 385 0.80 -12.85 2.09
CA TRP A 385 1.09 -13.31 0.73
C TRP A 385 0.19 -14.47 0.33
N VAL A 386 -0.64 -14.26 -0.68
CA VAL A 386 -1.52 -15.27 -1.27
C VAL A 386 -1.04 -15.62 -2.67
N GLN A 387 -0.82 -16.90 -2.93
CA GLN A 387 -0.52 -17.40 -4.26
C GLN A 387 -1.81 -17.42 -5.09
N LYS A 388 -1.88 -16.58 -6.11
CA LYS A 388 -3.11 -16.38 -6.88
C LYS A 388 -3.42 -17.50 -7.88
N TYR A 389 -2.40 -18.17 -8.36
CA TYR A 389 -2.48 -19.25 -9.36
C TYR A 389 -1.56 -20.38 -8.96
N GLU A 390 -1.92 -21.61 -9.30
CA GLU A 390 -1.01 -22.74 -9.23
C GLU A 390 0.27 -22.43 -10.01
N PHE A 391 1.44 -22.59 -9.38
CA PHE A 391 2.75 -22.19 -9.92
C PHE A 391 2.85 -20.70 -10.32
N GLY A 392 2.03 -19.85 -9.73
CA GLY A 392 2.01 -18.40 -9.96
C GLY A 392 2.71 -17.61 -8.88
N GLY A 393 2.90 -16.32 -9.15
CA GLY A 393 3.41 -15.35 -8.19
C GLY A 393 2.42 -15.05 -7.07
N PHE A 394 2.90 -14.31 -6.11
CA PHE A 394 2.16 -13.94 -4.91
C PHE A 394 1.63 -12.51 -5.00
N VAL A 395 0.51 -12.29 -4.37
CA VAL A 395 -0.09 -10.97 -4.19
C VAL A 395 -0.26 -10.72 -2.70
N ASN A 396 0.03 -9.52 -2.25
CA ASN A 396 -0.38 -9.11 -0.92
C ASN A 396 -1.91 -9.06 -0.86
N SER A 397 -2.52 -9.70 0.12
CA SER A 397 -3.96 -9.65 0.34
C SER A 397 -4.34 -8.70 1.48
N ASP A 398 -3.35 -8.11 2.15
CA ASP A 398 -3.58 -7.27 3.31
C ASP A 398 -4.18 -5.92 2.89
N TRP A 399 -5.34 -5.63 3.51
CA TRP A 399 -6.01 -4.35 3.52
C TRP A 399 -6.44 -4.05 4.94
N THR A 400 -6.26 -2.81 5.34
CA THR A 400 -6.73 -2.32 6.63
C THR A 400 -7.95 -1.42 6.43
N LEU A 401 -8.99 -1.57 7.24
CA LEU A 401 -10.07 -0.59 7.29
C LEU A 401 -9.65 0.58 8.19
N ALA A 402 -9.58 1.76 7.60
CA ALA A 402 -9.32 3.00 8.30
C ALA A 402 -10.63 3.77 8.50
N THR A 403 -10.95 4.11 9.73
CA THR A 403 -12.14 4.91 10.09
C THR A 403 -11.71 6.32 10.50
N PHE A 404 -12.43 7.32 10.04
CA PHE A 404 -12.19 8.70 10.44
C PHE A 404 -12.78 8.95 11.84
N HIS A 405 -11.89 9.19 12.81
CA HIS A 405 -12.22 9.42 14.20
C HIS A 405 -11.33 10.51 14.79
N GLN A 406 -11.90 11.42 15.58
CA GLN A 406 -11.17 12.51 16.25
C GLN A 406 -10.25 13.29 15.28
N ASN A 407 -10.76 13.61 14.09
CA ASN A 407 -10.07 14.34 13.02
C ASN A 407 -8.83 13.61 12.43
N SER A 408 -8.72 12.31 12.60
CA SER A 408 -7.66 11.48 12.02
C SER A 408 -8.20 10.16 11.49
N TRP A 409 -7.42 9.55 10.60
CA TRP A 409 -7.67 8.18 10.15
C TRP A 409 -6.98 7.21 11.11
N CYS A 410 -7.76 6.30 11.70
CA CYS A 410 -7.29 5.28 12.64
C CYS A 410 -7.71 3.91 12.14
N THR A 411 -6.99 2.86 12.54
CA THR A 411 -7.43 1.48 12.31
C THR A 411 -8.79 1.27 12.96
N THR A 412 -9.73 0.71 12.21
CA THR A 412 -11.11 0.50 12.69
C THR A 412 -11.16 -0.32 13.98
N ASP A 413 -10.25 -1.28 14.12
CA ASP A 413 -10.19 -2.17 15.28
C ASP A 413 -9.67 -1.50 16.56
N THR A 414 -9.00 -0.34 16.45
CA THR A 414 -8.56 0.45 17.61
C THR A 414 -9.68 1.33 18.19
N ILE A 415 -10.78 1.46 17.45
CA ILE A 415 -11.93 2.25 17.89
C ILE A 415 -12.83 1.31 18.70
N SER A 416 -13.04 1.63 20.00
CA SER A 416 -13.94 0.85 20.85
C SER A 416 -15.29 0.66 20.18
N ASP A 417 -15.81 -0.55 20.26
CA ASP A 417 -17.09 -0.93 19.67
C ASP A 417 -18.16 0.13 19.94
N LEU A 418 -18.90 0.47 18.90
CA LEU A 418 -20.05 1.35 19.00
C LEU A 418 -21.02 0.76 20.03
N PRO A 419 -21.54 1.57 20.96
CA PRO A 419 -22.61 1.11 21.80
C PRO A 419 -23.76 0.60 20.91
N PRO A 420 -24.43 -0.50 21.30
CA PRO A 420 -25.58 -0.95 20.56
C PRO A 420 -26.59 0.20 20.45
N PHE A 421 -27.25 0.31 19.29
CA PHE A 421 -28.31 1.28 19.08
C PHE A 421 -29.40 1.02 20.11
N ILE A 422 -29.52 1.86 21.11
CA ILE A 422 -30.60 1.80 22.09
C ILE A 422 -31.76 2.57 21.49
N LEU A 423 -32.81 1.87 21.06
CA LEU A 423 -34.10 2.50 20.85
C LEU A 423 -34.50 3.10 22.20
N LEU A 424 -34.50 4.42 22.29
CA LEU A 424 -35.19 5.11 23.36
C LEU A 424 -36.68 4.95 23.06
N ASP A 425 -37.34 4.09 23.84
CA ASP A 425 -38.80 3.88 23.86
C ASP A 425 -39.54 5.19 24.11
#